data_4c0e9d55d51eda6f3526eb7e4aae7178
#
_entry.id   4c0e9d55d51eda6f3526eb7e4aae7178
#
_cell.length_a   1.000
_cell.length_b   1.000
_cell.length_c   1.000
_cell.angle_alpha   90.00
_cell.angle_beta   90.00
_cell.angle_gamma   90.00
#
_symmetry.space_group_name_H-M   'P 1'
#
loop_
_entity.id
_entity.type
_entity.pdbx_description
1 polymer ?
#
loop_
_entity_poly.entity_id
_entity_poly.type
_entity_poly.pdbx_seq_one_letter_code
_entity_poly.pdbx_strand_id
1 'polypeptide(L)'
;MAREGARSKDSAKPGIKEVAAVAGVSPTTVSRVLNNRGYISQETRDKVHAAMERINYTPNDIARAMLNGRLNLIGMIVPYVSSPFHAQVVQVIEHTLAENGFKMLLCNSANRPELERSYIDMLRRNMVDGVIVNSLNIGAEAYAEMGLSLVGIDCDLGEASVQIASDSYSIGELATRRLIDDGCSRILCLRSNSRMRMPANKRTDAYLDVVEQA
;
A
#
# COMPACT_ATOMS: atom_id res chain seq x y z
N MET A 1 13.35 49.79 -28.85
CA MET A 1 12.69 49.76 -27.54
C MET A 1 12.73 48.33 -27.01
N ALA A 2 13.71 48.06 -26.16
CA ALA A 2 13.91 46.76 -25.52
C ALA A 2 12.97 46.67 -24.31
N ARG A 3 12.16 45.61 -24.22
CA ARG A 3 11.43 45.23 -22.99
C ARG A 3 12.24 44.17 -22.28
N GLU A 4 12.96 44.59 -21.24
CA GLU A 4 13.50 43.71 -20.23
C GLU A 4 12.37 42.97 -19.53
N GLY A 5 12.30 41.65 -19.76
CA GLY A 5 11.45 40.75 -18.98
C GLY A 5 12.10 40.48 -17.65
N ALA A 6 11.58 41.06 -16.58
CA ALA A 6 11.94 40.72 -15.22
C ALA A 6 11.60 39.21 -14.97
N ARG A 7 12.66 38.38 -14.90
CA ARG A 7 12.54 37.04 -14.36
C ARG A 7 12.15 37.16 -12.88
N SER A 8 10.91 36.78 -12.54
CA SER A 8 10.48 36.60 -11.16
C SER A 8 11.43 35.60 -10.50
N LYS A 9 12.06 35.99 -9.40
CA LYS A 9 12.81 35.08 -8.54
C LYS A 9 11.84 34.02 -8.09
N ASP A 10 12.00 32.81 -8.63
CA ASP A 10 11.36 31.59 -8.17
C ASP A 10 11.54 31.53 -6.65
N SER A 11 10.47 31.65 -5.89
CA SER A 11 10.52 31.60 -4.44
C SER A 11 10.82 30.16 -4.03
N ALA A 12 12.11 29.87 -3.89
CA ALA A 12 12.55 28.56 -3.39
C ALA A 12 11.82 28.28 -2.08
N LYS A 13 11.15 27.13 -2.01
CA LYS A 13 10.46 26.71 -0.77
C LYS A 13 11.47 26.71 0.37
N PRO A 14 11.08 27.23 1.56
CA PRO A 14 11.98 27.28 2.71
C PRO A 14 12.50 25.85 3.04
N GLY A 15 13.76 25.75 3.46
CA GLY A 15 14.41 24.50 3.83
C GLY A 15 14.79 24.48 5.33
N ILE A 16 15.47 23.42 5.75
CA ILE A 16 15.93 23.26 7.16
C ILE A 16 16.84 24.42 7.61
N LYS A 17 17.61 25.02 6.68
CA LYS A 17 18.52 26.15 7.01
C LYS A 17 17.73 27.41 7.37
N GLU A 18 16.67 27.69 6.67
CA GLU A 18 15.80 28.83 6.93
C GLU A 18 15.03 28.64 8.25
N VAL A 19 14.52 27.42 8.53
CA VAL A 19 13.93 27.10 9.84
C VAL A 19 14.94 27.32 10.95
N ALA A 20 16.15 26.85 10.81
CA ALA A 20 17.23 26.99 11.78
C ALA A 20 17.55 28.45 12.09
N ALA A 21 17.65 29.28 11.05
CA ALA A 21 17.87 30.72 11.18
C ALA A 21 16.75 31.42 11.94
N VAL A 22 15.48 31.07 11.66
CA VAL A 22 14.30 31.65 12.31
C VAL A 22 14.15 31.19 13.76
N ALA A 23 14.47 29.91 14.04
CA ALA A 23 14.39 29.32 15.38
C ALA A 23 15.60 29.68 16.27
N GLY A 24 16.67 30.25 15.71
CA GLY A 24 17.92 30.55 16.44
C GLY A 24 18.67 29.30 16.90
N VAL A 25 18.61 28.20 16.12
CA VAL A 25 19.27 26.93 16.42
C VAL A 25 20.09 26.43 15.23
N SER A 26 20.91 25.39 15.42
CA SER A 26 21.63 24.80 14.30
C SER A 26 20.72 23.98 13.37
N PRO A 27 21.05 23.83 12.08
CA PRO A 27 20.33 22.92 11.18
C PRO A 27 20.28 21.48 11.68
N THR A 28 21.36 21.05 12.37
CA THR A 28 21.41 19.73 13.01
C THR A 28 20.39 19.59 14.14
N THR A 29 20.16 20.66 14.91
CA THR A 29 19.13 20.70 15.96
C THR A 29 17.73 20.59 15.35
N VAL A 30 17.44 21.33 14.28
CA VAL A 30 16.17 21.22 13.53
C VAL A 30 15.98 19.78 13.03
N SER A 31 17.00 19.17 12.41
CA SER A 31 16.94 17.80 11.94
C SER A 31 16.66 16.79 13.07
N ARG A 32 17.27 16.99 14.24
CA ARG A 32 17.01 16.14 15.42
C ARG A 32 15.60 16.28 15.96
N VAL A 33 15.05 17.52 15.99
CA VAL A 33 13.64 17.76 16.37
C VAL A 33 12.71 17.03 15.42
N LEU A 34 12.89 17.19 14.10
CA LEU A 34 12.05 16.58 13.08
C LEU A 34 12.09 15.05 13.08
N ASN A 35 13.24 14.47 13.43
CA ASN A 35 13.43 13.01 13.43
C ASN A 35 13.30 12.39 14.82
N ASN A 36 12.93 13.18 15.84
CA ASN A 36 12.82 12.76 17.24
C ASN A 36 14.07 12.02 17.75
N ARG A 37 15.28 12.46 17.36
CA ARG A 37 16.56 11.82 17.69
C ARG A 37 17.28 12.56 18.81
N GLY A 38 17.67 11.81 19.86
CA GLY A 38 18.41 12.31 21.01
C GLY A 38 17.56 13.18 21.95
N TYR A 39 18.18 13.58 23.07
CA TYR A 39 17.51 14.46 24.03
C TYR A 39 17.47 15.89 23.49
N ILE A 40 16.29 16.48 23.38
CA ILE A 40 16.04 17.87 23.03
C ILE A 40 14.99 18.41 23.98
N SER A 41 15.28 19.56 24.61
CA SER A 41 14.34 20.20 25.54
C SER A 41 13.02 20.58 24.84
N GLN A 42 11.93 20.59 25.60
CA GLN A 42 10.62 21.00 25.10
C GLN A 42 10.65 22.43 24.52
N GLU A 43 11.33 23.34 25.22
CA GLU A 43 11.51 24.72 24.76
C GLU A 43 12.15 24.81 23.37
N THR A 44 13.17 23.96 23.07
CA THR A 44 13.81 23.93 21.77
C THR A 44 12.89 23.35 20.70
N ARG A 45 12.07 22.34 21.04
CA ARG A 45 11.06 21.79 20.15
C ARG A 45 10.04 22.86 19.76
N ASP A 46 9.52 23.58 20.77
CA ASP A 46 8.51 24.62 20.57
C ASP A 46 9.05 25.76 19.69
N LYS A 47 10.31 26.19 19.89
CA LYS A 47 10.97 27.20 19.03
C LYS A 47 11.06 26.74 17.57
N VAL A 48 11.40 25.49 17.34
CA VAL A 48 11.50 24.93 15.98
C VAL A 48 10.14 24.84 15.32
N HIS A 49 9.12 24.36 16.04
CA HIS A 49 7.75 24.27 15.51
C HIS A 49 7.18 25.66 15.19
N ALA A 50 7.34 26.62 16.09
CA ALA A 50 6.90 28.01 15.83
C ALA A 50 7.63 28.64 14.63
N ALA A 51 8.91 28.34 14.46
CA ALA A 51 9.67 28.79 13.29
C ALA A 51 9.14 28.19 11.99
N MET A 52 8.81 26.88 11.99
CA MET A 52 8.25 26.18 10.84
C MET A 52 6.90 26.79 10.42
N GLU A 53 6.01 27.04 11.37
CA GLU A 53 4.71 27.70 11.12
C GLU A 53 4.92 29.10 10.53
N ARG A 54 5.81 29.90 11.13
CA ARG A 54 6.06 31.28 10.70
C ARG A 54 6.53 31.41 9.26
N ILE A 55 7.29 30.43 8.74
CA ILE A 55 7.78 30.45 7.36
C ILE A 55 7.03 29.47 6.45
N ASN A 56 5.94 28.87 6.95
CA ASN A 56 5.15 27.86 6.23
C ASN A 56 6.02 26.71 5.70
N TYR A 57 6.97 26.24 6.53
CA TYR A 57 7.83 25.12 6.20
C TYR A 57 7.12 23.80 6.51
N THR A 58 6.96 22.96 5.49
CA THR A 58 6.51 21.59 5.65
C THR A 58 7.70 20.65 5.43
N PRO A 59 8.03 19.76 6.39
CA PRO A 59 9.09 18.78 6.22
C PRO A 59 8.89 17.98 4.93
N ASN A 60 9.95 17.83 4.15
CA ASN A 60 9.92 16.99 2.97
C ASN A 60 10.12 15.53 3.39
N ASP A 61 9.04 14.74 3.38
CA ASP A 61 9.07 13.34 3.75
C ASP A 61 10.06 12.53 2.88
N ILE A 62 10.23 12.90 1.61
CA ILE A 62 11.18 12.25 0.70
C ILE A 62 12.62 12.51 1.15
N ALA A 63 12.97 13.77 1.49
CA ALA A 63 14.30 14.09 1.99
C ALA A 63 14.60 13.42 3.33
N ARG A 64 13.58 13.25 4.18
CA ARG A 64 13.67 12.52 5.44
C ARG A 64 13.82 11.02 5.23
N ALA A 65 13.13 10.45 4.26
CA ALA A 65 13.26 9.06 3.87
C ALA A 65 14.64 8.73 3.32
N MET A 66 15.25 9.62 2.55
CA MET A 66 16.63 9.45 2.06
C MET A 66 17.64 9.32 3.22
N LEU A 67 17.38 9.97 4.36
CA LEU A 67 18.23 9.89 5.57
C LEU A 67 17.93 8.67 6.43
N ASN A 68 16.70 8.18 6.42
CA ASN A 68 16.22 7.09 7.26
C ASN A 68 16.06 5.76 6.51
N GLY A 69 16.15 5.77 5.17
CA GLY A 69 15.98 4.61 4.32
C GLY A 69 14.54 4.08 4.23
N ARG A 70 13.55 4.82 4.78
CA ARG A 70 12.13 4.40 4.78
C ARG A 70 11.21 5.60 4.61
N LEU A 71 10.17 5.44 3.77
CA LEU A 71 9.12 6.44 3.54
C LEU A 71 7.91 6.29 4.48
N ASN A 72 7.79 5.15 5.16
CA ASN A 72 6.57 4.70 5.82
C ASN A 72 5.36 4.75 4.87
N LEU A 73 5.58 4.30 3.64
CA LEU A 73 4.59 4.29 2.58
C LEU A 73 4.42 2.86 2.06
N ILE A 74 3.20 2.35 2.10
CA ILE A 74 2.83 1.02 1.60
C ILE A 74 1.96 1.19 0.36
N GLY A 75 2.32 0.51 -0.72
CA GLY A 75 1.46 0.38 -1.90
C GLY A 75 0.38 -0.67 -1.66
N MET A 76 -0.84 -0.40 -2.12
CA MET A 76 -1.91 -1.42 -2.13
C MET A 76 -2.55 -1.49 -3.51
N ILE A 77 -2.49 -2.66 -4.14
CA ILE A 77 -3.08 -2.91 -5.47
C ILE A 77 -4.34 -3.75 -5.30
N VAL A 78 -5.47 -3.23 -5.79
CA VAL A 78 -6.76 -3.91 -5.78
C VAL A 78 -7.41 -3.89 -7.17
N PRO A 79 -8.24 -4.91 -7.50
CA PRO A 79 -8.91 -4.93 -8.81
C PRO A 79 -10.04 -3.91 -8.90
N TYR A 80 -10.81 -3.72 -7.82
CA TYR A 80 -11.95 -2.80 -7.77
C TYR A 80 -12.16 -2.26 -6.36
N VAL A 81 -12.18 -0.94 -6.21
CA VAL A 81 -12.54 -0.29 -4.93
C VAL A 81 -14.06 -0.29 -4.68
N SER A 82 -14.88 -0.50 -5.71
CA SER A 82 -16.35 -0.52 -5.60
C SER A 82 -16.91 -1.83 -5.06
N SER A 83 -16.12 -2.89 -5.00
CA SER A 83 -16.53 -4.16 -4.41
C SER A 83 -16.62 -4.01 -2.87
N PRO A 84 -17.76 -4.37 -2.22
CA PRO A 84 -17.88 -4.30 -0.77
C PRO A 84 -16.76 -5.03 -0.02
N PHE A 85 -16.34 -6.19 -0.52
CA PHE A 85 -15.23 -6.94 0.05
C PHE A 85 -13.92 -6.13 0.00
N HIS A 86 -13.53 -5.64 -1.18
CA HIS A 86 -12.30 -4.87 -1.33
C HIS A 86 -12.36 -3.56 -0.55
N ALA A 87 -13.50 -2.89 -0.52
CA ALA A 87 -13.68 -1.65 0.25
C ALA A 87 -13.42 -1.88 1.75
N GLN A 88 -13.95 -2.96 2.32
CA GLN A 88 -13.72 -3.32 3.72
C GLN A 88 -12.26 -3.68 3.98
N VAL A 89 -11.63 -4.48 3.12
CA VAL A 89 -10.22 -4.85 3.24
C VAL A 89 -9.34 -3.61 3.19
N VAL A 90 -9.56 -2.71 2.23
CA VAL A 90 -8.83 -1.44 2.10
C VAL A 90 -8.99 -0.60 3.36
N GLN A 91 -10.20 -0.46 3.89
CA GLN A 91 -10.47 0.35 5.08
C GLN A 91 -9.74 -0.18 6.31
N VAL A 92 -9.78 -1.49 6.55
CA VAL A 92 -9.11 -2.10 7.71
C VAL A 92 -7.59 -1.97 7.60
N ILE A 93 -7.03 -2.21 6.42
CA ILE A 93 -5.59 -2.09 6.19
C ILE A 93 -5.13 -0.64 6.35
N GLU A 94 -5.85 0.32 5.75
CA GLU A 94 -5.52 1.74 5.85
C GLU A 94 -5.50 2.20 7.32
N HIS A 95 -6.54 1.86 8.08
CA HIS A 95 -6.63 2.19 9.50
C HIS A 95 -5.45 1.59 10.29
N THR A 96 -5.17 0.29 10.09
CA THR A 96 -4.06 -0.39 10.78
C THR A 96 -2.70 0.24 10.42
N LEU A 97 -2.48 0.59 9.15
CA LEU A 97 -1.27 1.26 8.70
C LEU A 97 -1.13 2.64 9.34
N ALA A 98 -2.22 3.42 9.38
CA ALA A 98 -2.24 4.76 9.97
C ALA A 98 -1.91 4.73 11.48
N GLU A 99 -2.48 3.79 12.24
CA GLU A 99 -2.17 3.58 13.66
C GLU A 99 -0.68 3.24 13.91
N ASN A 100 -0.02 2.61 12.93
CA ASN A 100 1.40 2.26 12.98
C ASN A 100 2.32 3.29 12.29
N GLY A 101 1.80 4.47 11.93
CA GLY A 101 2.58 5.56 11.36
C GLY A 101 2.94 5.38 9.87
N PHE A 102 2.26 4.47 9.17
CA PHE A 102 2.39 4.29 7.72
C PHE A 102 1.27 5.03 6.98
N LYS A 103 1.56 5.40 5.75
CA LYS A 103 0.59 5.90 4.76
C LYS A 103 0.32 4.84 3.71
N MET A 104 -0.85 4.84 3.11
CA MET A 104 -1.19 3.92 2.03
C MET A 104 -1.34 4.64 0.70
N LEU A 105 -0.76 4.07 -0.36
CA LEU A 105 -0.97 4.48 -1.75
C LEU A 105 -1.85 3.44 -2.44
N LEU A 106 -3.14 3.74 -2.57
CA LEU A 106 -4.12 2.84 -3.16
C LEU A 106 -4.09 2.89 -4.69
N CYS A 107 -3.90 1.74 -5.32
CA CYS A 107 -3.83 1.53 -6.76
C CYS A 107 -5.00 0.63 -7.21
N ASN A 108 -5.99 1.22 -7.88
CA ASN A 108 -7.12 0.49 -8.44
C ASN A 108 -6.81 0.05 -9.88
N SER A 109 -6.52 -1.23 -10.10
CA SER A 109 -6.11 -1.75 -11.41
C SER A 109 -7.29 -1.90 -12.39
N ALA A 110 -8.53 -1.80 -11.91
CA ALA A 110 -9.74 -2.01 -12.71
C ALA A 110 -9.70 -3.31 -13.53
N ASN A 111 -9.03 -4.33 -13.01
CA ASN A 111 -8.81 -5.62 -13.66
C ASN A 111 -8.08 -5.52 -15.01
N ARG A 112 -7.23 -4.50 -15.20
CA ARG A 112 -6.46 -4.25 -16.43
C ARG A 112 -4.98 -4.53 -16.21
N PRO A 113 -4.40 -5.52 -16.91
CA PRO A 113 -2.99 -5.91 -16.73
C PRO A 113 -2.01 -4.77 -17.00
N GLU A 114 -2.26 -3.95 -18.01
CA GLU A 114 -1.40 -2.83 -18.38
C GLU A 114 -1.39 -1.74 -17.30
N LEU A 115 -2.53 -1.49 -16.67
CA LEU A 115 -2.63 -0.52 -15.57
C LEU A 115 -1.93 -1.05 -14.32
N GLU A 116 -2.10 -2.33 -14.02
CA GLU A 116 -1.42 -3.00 -12.91
C GLU A 116 0.12 -2.94 -13.06
N ARG A 117 0.66 -3.21 -14.27
CA ARG A 117 2.09 -3.03 -14.57
C ARG A 117 2.56 -1.60 -14.33
N SER A 118 1.79 -0.61 -14.78
CA SER A 118 2.14 0.80 -14.58
C SER A 118 2.20 1.18 -13.10
N TYR A 119 1.34 0.61 -12.27
CA TYR A 119 1.35 0.81 -10.82
C TYR A 119 2.57 0.15 -10.16
N ILE A 120 2.95 -1.07 -10.56
CA ILE A 120 4.17 -1.72 -10.10
C ILE A 120 5.38 -0.83 -10.36
N ASP A 121 5.51 -0.32 -11.59
CA ASP A 121 6.60 0.58 -11.97
C ASP A 121 6.58 1.90 -11.19
N MET A 122 5.40 2.44 -10.93
CA MET A 122 5.24 3.65 -10.12
C MET A 122 5.64 3.40 -8.66
N LEU A 123 5.16 2.32 -8.04
CA LEU A 123 5.46 1.97 -6.65
C LEU A 123 6.96 1.74 -6.45
N ARG A 124 7.60 1.01 -7.38
CA ARG A 124 9.05 0.79 -7.36
C ARG A 124 9.84 2.11 -7.45
N ARG A 125 9.45 3.02 -8.35
CA ARG A 125 10.09 4.35 -8.50
C ARG A 125 9.88 5.26 -7.31
N ASN A 126 8.73 5.17 -6.64
CA ASN A 126 8.42 5.98 -5.47
C ASN A 126 8.98 5.40 -4.16
N MET A 127 9.80 4.34 -4.24
CA MET A 127 10.51 3.77 -3.09
C MET A 127 9.57 3.44 -1.92
N VAL A 128 8.40 2.83 -2.20
CA VAL A 128 7.52 2.34 -1.14
C VAL A 128 8.24 1.26 -0.32
N ASP A 129 7.91 1.13 0.96
CA ASP A 129 8.56 0.18 1.86
C ASP A 129 8.07 -1.26 1.66
N GLY A 130 6.89 -1.42 1.07
CA GLY A 130 6.31 -2.72 0.73
C GLY A 130 5.03 -2.57 -0.07
N VAL A 131 4.51 -3.69 -0.58
CA VAL A 131 3.30 -3.72 -1.39
C VAL A 131 2.36 -4.82 -0.91
N ILE A 132 1.11 -4.46 -0.72
CA ILE A 132 0.00 -5.38 -0.48
C ILE A 132 -0.77 -5.56 -1.79
N VAL A 133 -0.99 -6.80 -2.21
CA VAL A 133 -1.63 -7.13 -3.48
C VAL A 133 -2.87 -7.97 -3.23
N ASN A 134 -4.00 -7.50 -3.72
CA ASN A 134 -5.24 -8.28 -3.79
C ASN A 134 -5.75 -8.34 -5.24
N SER A 135 -4.84 -8.33 -6.20
CA SER A 135 -5.12 -8.43 -7.63
C SER A 135 -3.99 -9.21 -8.29
N LEU A 136 -4.31 -10.09 -9.21
CA LEU A 136 -3.32 -10.83 -9.96
C LEU A 136 -3.76 -10.90 -11.43
N ASN A 137 -3.68 -9.77 -12.15
CA ASN A 137 -3.95 -9.73 -13.58
C ASN A 137 -2.70 -10.03 -14.41
N ILE A 138 -1.53 -9.97 -13.77
CA ILE A 138 -0.22 -10.30 -14.32
C ILE A 138 0.43 -11.37 -13.46
N GLY A 139 1.37 -12.13 -14.00
CA GLY A 139 2.03 -13.22 -13.26
C GLY A 139 2.75 -12.76 -12.00
N ALA A 140 2.94 -13.69 -11.06
CA ALA A 140 3.67 -13.44 -9.81
C ALA A 140 5.10 -12.94 -10.04
N GLU A 141 5.71 -13.33 -11.16
CA GLU A 141 7.06 -12.95 -11.55
C GLU A 141 7.23 -11.42 -11.65
N ALA A 142 6.20 -10.72 -12.17
CA ALA A 142 6.23 -9.26 -12.29
C ALA A 142 6.32 -8.56 -10.93
N TYR A 143 5.77 -9.19 -9.89
CA TYR A 143 5.87 -8.68 -8.51
C TYR A 143 7.21 -9.06 -7.87
N ALA A 144 7.71 -10.27 -8.11
CA ALA A 144 9.00 -10.72 -7.59
C ALA A 144 10.17 -9.81 -8.06
N GLU A 145 10.09 -9.30 -9.29
CA GLU A 145 11.09 -8.38 -9.86
C GLU A 145 11.10 -6.99 -9.19
N MET A 146 10.13 -6.66 -8.34
CA MET A 146 10.11 -5.38 -7.61
C MET A 146 11.23 -5.28 -6.57
N GLY A 147 11.69 -6.41 -6.02
CA GLY A 147 12.67 -6.44 -4.93
C GLY A 147 12.16 -5.80 -3.63
N LEU A 148 10.84 -5.76 -3.42
CA LEU A 148 10.17 -5.19 -2.26
C LEU A 148 9.54 -6.29 -1.40
N SER A 149 9.23 -5.96 -0.13
CA SER A 149 8.40 -6.81 0.72
C SER A 149 6.99 -6.91 0.15
N LEU A 150 6.50 -8.14 -0.07
CA LEU A 150 5.20 -8.40 -0.69
C LEU A 150 4.28 -9.16 0.25
N VAL A 151 3.02 -8.74 0.29
CA VAL A 151 1.93 -9.46 0.96
C VAL A 151 0.82 -9.68 -0.06
N GLY A 152 0.48 -10.95 -0.32
CA GLY A 152 -0.65 -11.34 -1.15
C GLY A 152 -1.91 -11.60 -0.30
N ILE A 153 -3.05 -11.01 -0.68
CA ILE A 153 -4.35 -11.28 -0.07
C ILE A 153 -5.20 -12.01 -1.11
N ASP A 154 -5.57 -13.25 -0.81
CA ASP A 154 -6.29 -14.17 -1.72
C ASP A 154 -5.64 -14.27 -3.12
N CYS A 155 -4.33 -14.09 -3.22
CA CYS A 155 -3.55 -14.28 -4.44
C CYS A 155 -2.18 -14.88 -4.11
N ASP A 156 -1.64 -15.66 -5.04
CA ASP A 156 -0.32 -16.30 -4.91
C ASP A 156 0.72 -15.47 -5.65
N LEU A 157 1.63 -14.86 -4.90
CA LEU A 157 2.73 -14.05 -5.40
C LEU A 157 4.09 -14.79 -5.37
N GLY A 158 4.06 -16.11 -5.10
CA GLY A 158 5.27 -16.94 -5.02
C GLY A 158 5.95 -16.94 -3.65
N GLU A 159 7.05 -17.70 -3.54
CA GLU A 159 7.75 -18.02 -2.28
C GLU A 159 8.34 -16.78 -1.57
N ALA A 160 8.67 -15.72 -2.32
CA ALA A 160 9.24 -14.49 -1.75
C ALA A 160 8.22 -13.57 -1.08
N SER A 161 6.94 -14.01 -0.99
CA SER A 161 5.84 -13.20 -0.44
C SER A 161 5.23 -13.86 0.79
N VAL A 162 4.63 -13.02 1.66
CA VAL A 162 3.70 -13.49 2.69
C VAL A 162 2.31 -13.60 2.08
N GLN A 163 1.67 -14.74 2.24
CA GLN A 163 0.32 -14.97 1.72
C GLN A 163 -0.69 -15.03 2.85
N ILE A 164 -1.79 -14.31 2.67
CA ILE A 164 -2.98 -14.33 3.55
C ILE A 164 -4.14 -14.76 2.68
N ALA A 165 -4.71 -15.92 2.95
CA ALA A 165 -5.82 -16.44 2.18
C ALA A 165 -6.83 -17.17 3.09
N SER A 166 -8.11 -17.13 2.70
CA SER A 166 -9.14 -17.96 3.31
C SER A 166 -8.92 -19.44 2.95
N ASP A 167 -9.27 -20.35 3.84
CA ASP A 167 -9.34 -21.77 3.52
C ASP A 167 -10.51 -22.04 2.58
N SER A 168 -10.27 -21.71 1.31
CA SER A 168 -11.30 -21.79 0.27
C SER A 168 -11.76 -23.21 -0.01
N TYR A 169 -10.93 -24.24 0.24
CA TYR A 169 -11.33 -25.63 0.07
C TYR A 169 -12.35 -26.01 1.13
N SER A 170 -12.04 -25.84 2.41
CA SER A 170 -12.96 -26.16 3.51
C SER A 170 -14.27 -25.39 3.43
N ILE A 171 -14.22 -24.13 2.98
CA ILE A 171 -15.44 -23.32 2.73
C ILE A 171 -16.30 -23.95 1.62
N GLY A 172 -15.67 -24.37 0.52
CA GLY A 172 -16.37 -25.05 -0.60
C GLY A 172 -16.99 -26.39 -0.18
N GLU A 173 -16.22 -27.20 0.55
CA GLU A 173 -16.67 -28.49 1.09
C GLU A 173 -17.87 -28.31 2.02
N LEU A 174 -17.76 -27.42 3.02
CA LEU A 174 -18.83 -27.16 3.99
C LEU A 174 -20.11 -26.69 3.30
N ALA A 175 -20.00 -25.77 2.35
CA ALA A 175 -21.15 -25.25 1.62
C ALA A 175 -21.84 -26.34 0.78
N THR A 176 -21.05 -27.19 0.09
CA THR A 176 -21.60 -28.26 -0.75
C THR A 176 -22.26 -29.35 0.08
N ARG A 177 -21.59 -29.80 1.16
CA ARG A 177 -22.18 -30.79 2.10
C ARG A 177 -23.48 -30.26 2.70
N ARG A 178 -23.52 -28.99 3.10
CA ARG A 178 -24.73 -28.38 3.65
C ARG A 178 -25.90 -28.43 2.68
N LEU A 179 -25.69 -28.17 1.39
CA LEU A 179 -26.75 -28.26 0.38
C LEU A 179 -27.24 -29.70 0.19
N ILE A 180 -26.34 -30.69 0.24
CA ILE A 180 -26.72 -32.12 0.17
C ILE A 180 -27.53 -32.51 1.39
N ASP A 181 -27.09 -32.13 2.59
CA ASP A 181 -27.78 -32.44 3.85
C ASP A 181 -29.18 -31.81 3.91
N ASP A 182 -29.35 -30.62 3.29
CA ASP A 182 -30.64 -29.96 3.13
C ASP A 182 -31.52 -30.58 2.02
N GLY A 183 -31.08 -31.69 1.40
CA GLY A 183 -31.85 -32.48 0.42
C GLY A 183 -31.78 -31.97 -1.02
N CYS A 184 -30.81 -31.08 -1.35
CA CYS A 184 -30.64 -30.61 -2.72
C CYS A 184 -30.08 -31.71 -3.62
N SER A 185 -30.85 -32.18 -4.59
CA SER A 185 -30.45 -33.23 -5.55
C SER A 185 -29.76 -32.66 -6.82
N ARG A 186 -29.81 -31.36 -7.04
CA ARG A 186 -29.15 -30.66 -8.16
C ARG A 186 -28.50 -29.38 -7.67
N ILE A 187 -27.19 -29.39 -7.65
CA ILE A 187 -26.38 -28.27 -7.16
C ILE A 187 -25.59 -27.68 -8.32
N LEU A 188 -25.66 -26.36 -8.52
CA LEU A 188 -24.91 -25.64 -9.52
C LEU A 188 -23.77 -24.88 -8.88
N CYS A 189 -22.54 -25.14 -9.33
CA CYS A 189 -21.37 -24.38 -8.92
C CYS A 189 -21.03 -23.31 -9.97
N LEU A 190 -21.06 -22.04 -9.56
CA LEU A 190 -20.62 -20.91 -10.39
C LEU A 190 -19.19 -20.53 -10.03
N ARG A 191 -18.32 -20.46 -11.03
CA ARG A 191 -16.94 -20.05 -10.87
C ARG A 191 -16.53 -18.94 -11.83
N SER A 192 -15.46 -18.22 -11.47
CA SER A 192 -14.82 -17.30 -12.41
C SER A 192 -14.20 -18.06 -13.59
N ASN A 193 -14.24 -17.47 -14.79
CA ASN A 193 -13.53 -17.99 -15.97
C ASN A 193 -12.04 -17.57 -15.98
N SER A 194 -11.49 -17.14 -14.85
CA SER A 194 -10.08 -16.79 -14.75
C SER A 194 -9.20 -18.01 -14.98
N ARG A 195 -8.24 -17.89 -15.90
CA ARG A 195 -7.19 -18.90 -16.13
C ARG A 195 -6.10 -18.88 -15.06
N MET A 196 -6.14 -17.90 -14.16
CA MET A 196 -5.14 -17.73 -13.10
C MET A 196 -5.43 -18.67 -11.92
N ARG A 197 -4.38 -19.22 -11.34
CA ARG A 197 -4.48 -19.99 -10.10
C ARG A 197 -4.76 -19.01 -8.95
N MET A 198 -6.00 -19.02 -8.48
CA MET A 198 -6.41 -18.23 -7.33
C MET A 198 -6.82 -19.16 -6.19
N PRO A 199 -6.53 -18.81 -4.93
CA PRO A 199 -6.99 -19.62 -3.77
C PRO A 199 -8.50 -19.88 -3.80
N ALA A 200 -9.30 -18.92 -4.29
CA ALA A 200 -10.74 -19.07 -4.47
C ALA A 200 -11.16 -20.23 -5.39
N ASN A 201 -10.32 -20.69 -6.32
CA ASN A 201 -10.63 -21.80 -7.23
C ASN A 201 -10.76 -23.12 -6.47
N LYS A 202 -10.09 -23.26 -5.32
CA LYS A 202 -10.19 -24.46 -4.45
C LYS A 202 -11.61 -24.73 -3.96
N ARG A 203 -12.52 -23.74 -3.96
CA ARG A 203 -13.95 -23.95 -3.66
C ARG A 203 -14.62 -24.83 -4.71
N THR A 204 -14.22 -24.70 -5.98
CA THR A 204 -14.72 -25.54 -7.07
C THR A 204 -14.18 -26.96 -6.96
N ASP A 205 -12.89 -27.09 -6.61
CA ASP A 205 -12.26 -28.41 -6.43
C ASP A 205 -12.99 -29.17 -5.31
N ALA A 206 -13.22 -28.52 -4.17
CA ALA A 206 -13.99 -29.08 -3.06
C ALA A 206 -15.43 -29.46 -3.44
N TYR A 207 -16.10 -28.63 -4.24
CA TYR A 207 -17.43 -28.94 -4.75
C TYR A 207 -17.43 -30.24 -5.59
N LEU A 208 -16.46 -30.39 -6.49
CA LEU A 208 -16.35 -31.59 -7.34
C LEU A 208 -16.07 -32.83 -6.50
N ASP A 209 -15.12 -32.75 -5.55
CA ASP A 209 -14.75 -33.87 -4.67
C ASP A 209 -15.94 -34.34 -3.82
N VAL A 210 -16.74 -33.40 -3.30
CA VAL A 210 -17.92 -33.74 -2.48
C VAL A 210 -19.04 -34.36 -3.30
N VAL A 211 -19.28 -33.84 -4.53
CA VAL A 211 -20.35 -34.36 -5.40
C VAL A 211 -19.99 -35.75 -5.96
N GLU A 212 -18.69 -36.05 -6.18
CA GLU A 212 -18.24 -37.39 -6.58
C GLU A 212 -18.42 -38.45 -5.46
N GLN A 213 -18.43 -38.01 -4.19
CA GLN A 213 -18.56 -38.87 -3.02
C GLN A 213 -20.02 -39.07 -2.58
N ALA A 214 -20.96 -38.30 -3.08
CA ALA A 214 -22.38 -38.29 -2.69
C ALA A 214 -23.22 -39.17 -3.61
#